data_e820660d456e84c0294a8b6315b18e3d
#
_entry.id   e820660d456e84c0294a8b6315b18e3d
#
_cell.length_a   1.000
_cell.length_b   1.000
_cell.length_c   1.000
_cell.angle_alpha   90.00
_cell.angle_beta   90.00
_cell.angle_gamma   90.00
#
_symmetry.space_group_name_H-M   'P 1'
#
loop_
_entity.id
_entity.type
_entity.pdbx_description
1 polymer ?
#
loop_
_entity_poly.entity_id
_entity_poly.type
_entity_poly.pdbx_seq_one_letter_code
_entity_poly.pdbx_strand_id
1 'polypeptide(L)'
;MHQPQVTRVDTVQTYTLTRFDAVVIMVGLVVGIGIFRTPSLVAANVESEFAFIAVWVAGGLITLIGALCYAELSAAHPHAGGEYHFLSRAYGKPVAMLFGWARGSVIQTGAIAGVAFVLGDYAAQLVPLGPYGPSLYAAISIIVFTGINVVGTIQSKFLQIAMTAIEIGAIAAIVLFGLFGSAEPPPPAAALPPGSAAIGMAMIFVLLTYGGWNEAAYLTGELKDAPRNIAKVLMLGTVILIALYVLANVALLSILGLDGLRASDAVAADMMRRVAGPAGATIVSIAIVVAAISTLNATIFTGARVYYAMARDMTLLPSVGEWNERGKTPANGLILQAIVALILVAIGAITRDGFKAMVEYTAPVFWGFLLLVGIGLIVLRIREPNRALPYKVPLYPLTPILFCVTCGYMLHASIAYTGVASLVGLAVLAAGTPLLLFRRKHTNVDTPPSTAPRALTE
;
A
#
# COMPACT_ATOMS: atom_id res chain seq x y z
N MET A 1 48.45 -22.12 -10.54
CA MET A 1 47.01 -21.86 -10.72
C MET A 1 46.47 -21.34 -9.40
N HIS A 2 46.33 -20.01 -9.29
CA HIS A 2 45.80 -19.33 -8.10
C HIS A 2 44.27 -19.24 -8.26
N GLN A 3 43.52 -19.93 -7.42
CA GLN A 3 42.08 -19.74 -7.32
C GLN A 3 41.84 -18.44 -6.54
N PRO A 4 41.02 -17.50 -7.03
CA PRO A 4 40.64 -16.34 -6.25
C PRO A 4 39.73 -16.80 -5.10
N GLN A 5 40.15 -16.53 -3.86
CA GLN A 5 39.31 -16.65 -2.69
C GLN A 5 38.18 -15.64 -2.81
N VAL A 6 36.95 -16.14 -3.01
CA VAL A 6 35.73 -15.35 -2.86
C VAL A 6 35.58 -15.03 -1.36
N THR A 7 35.98 -13.87 -0.96
CA THR A 7 35.70 -13.31 0.37
C THR A 7 34.15 -13.21 0.50
N ARG A 8 33.57 -14.16 1.26
CA ARG A 8 32.21 -14.02 1.77
C ARG A 8 32.18 -12.76 2.65
N VAL A 9 31.56 -11.72 2.16
CA VAL A 9 31.13 -10.63 3.01
C VAL A 9 29.91 -11.16 3.77
N ASP A 10 30.12 -11.66 4.97
CA ASP A 10 29.05 -11.86 5.94
C ASP A 10 28.47 -10.46 6.24
N THR A 11 27.40 -10.11 5.55
CA THR A 11 26.61 -8.93 5.92
C THR A 11 26.00 -9.22 7.28
N VAL A 12 26.64 -8.72 8.32
CA VAL A 12 26.08 -8.63 9.66
C VAL A 12 24.77 -7.87 9.50
N GLN A 13 23.65 -8.53 9.66
CA GLN A 13 22.33 -7.88 9.70
C GLN A 13 22.35 -6.92 10.89
N THR A 14 22.54 -5.64 10.63
CA THR A 14 22.47 -4.60 11.65
C THR A 14 21.01 -4.29 11.91
N TYR A 15 20.45 -4.85 12.97
CA TYR A 15 19.14 -4.50 13.49
C TYR A 15 19.18 -3.06 14.01
N THR A 16 18.66 -2.12 13.23
CA THR A 16 18.80 -0.67 13.50
C THR A 16 17.52 -0.04 14.05
N LEU A 17 16.35 -0.65 13.78
CA LEU A 17 15.05 -0.07 14.13
C LEU A 17 14.62 -0.43 15.55
N THR A 18 14.29 0.59 16.34
CA THR A 18 13.57 0.41 17.61
C THR A 18 12.08 0.17 17.34
N ARG A 19 11.32 -0.25 18.38
CA ARG A 19 9.84 -0.37 18.27
C ARG A 19 9.19 0.96 17.89
N PHE A 20 9.65 2.06 18.45
CA PHE A 20 9.12 3.39 18.17
C PHE A 20 9.36 3.76 16.71
N ASP A 21 10.58 3.57 16.21
CA ASP A 21 10.90 3.84 14.79
C ASP A 21 10.01 3.03 13.85
N ALA A 22 9.81 1.73 14.16
CA ALA A 22 8.98 0.86 13.35
C ALA A 22 7.49 1.26 13.37
N VAL A 23 6.94 1.72 14.49
CA VAL A 23 5.57 2.26 14.57
C VAL A 23 5.46 3.53 13.73
N VAL A 24 6.40 4.46 13.85
CA VAL A 24 6.41 5.71 13.08
C VAL A 24 6.52 5.42 11.58
N ILE A 25 7.40 4.50 11.19
CA ILE A 25 7.54 4.08 9.78
C ILE A 25 6.24 3.43 9.29
N MET A 26 5.64 2.51 10.06
CA MET A 26 4.38 1.86 9.70
C MET A 26 3.26 2.88 9.53
N VAL A 27 3.09 3.80 10.47
CA VAL A 27 2.08 4.87 10.36
C VAL A 27 2.35 5.72 9.12
N GLY A 28 3.60 6.12 8.86
CA GLY A 28 3.96 6.88 7.66
C GLY A 28 3.82 6.11 6.35
N LEU A 29 3.89 4.77 6.35
CA LEU A 29 3.63 3.95 5.17
C LEU A 29 2.13 3.86 4.83
N VAL A 30 1.27 3.88 5.86
CA VAL A 30 -0.19 3.78 5.71
C VAL A 30 -0.83 5.15 5.54
N VAL A 31 -0.35 6.16 6.31
CA VAL A 31 -0.79 7.56 6.16
C VAL A 31 -0.31 8.06 4.81
N GLY A 32 -1.04 7.66 3.79
CA GLY A 32 -0.82 8.05 2.42
C GLY A 32 -1.89 9.04 1.97
N ILE A 33 -1.76 9.48 0.75
CA ILE A 33 -2.66 10.45 0.13
C ILE A 33 -4.09 9.94 -0.09
N GLY A 34 -4.35 8.63 0.09
CA GLY A 34 -5.68 8.04 -0.06
C GLY A 34 -6.75 8.71 0.80
N ILE A 35 -6.41 9.11 2.05
CA ILE A 35 -7.34 9.78 2.97
C ILE A 35 -7.85 11.13 2.44
N PHE A 36 -7.14 11.76 1.52
CA PHE A 36 -7.53 13.04 0.93
C PHE A 36 -8.44 12.90 -0.31
N ARG A 37 -8.64 11.69 -0.84
CA ARG A 37 -9.54 11.42 -1.98
C ARG A 37 -10.65 10.44 -1.65
N THR A 38 -10.37 9.39 -0.89
CA THR A 38 -11.29 8.29 -0.60
C THR A 38 -12.57 8.70 0.14
N PRO A 39 -12.60 9.70 1.05
CA PRO A 39 -13.84 10.09 1.72
C PRO A 39 -14.97 10.47 0.76
N SER A 40 -14.67 11.13 -0.35
CA SER A 40 -15.63 11.45 -1.41
C SER A 40 -16.23 10.18 -2.03
N LEU A 41 -15.38 9.21 -2.37
CA LEU A 41 -15.80 7.94 -2.96
C LEU A 41 -16.62 7.08 -1.98
N VAL A 42 -16.27 7.10 -0.70
CA VAL A 42 -17.06 6.42 0.34
C VAL A 42 -18.42 7.09 0.50
N ALA A 43 -18.46 8.44 0.57
CA ALA A 43 -19.69 9.20 0.68
C ALA A 43 -20.67 8.93 -0.50
N ALA A 44 -20.13 8.72 -1.71
CA ALA A 44 -20.93 8.38 -2.90
C ALA A 44 -21.57 6.98 -2.82
N ASN A 45 -21.13 6.11 -1.91
CA ASN A 45 -21.57 4.71 -1.79
C ASN A 45 -22.31 4.40 -0.48
N VAL A 46 -22.67 5.41 0.32
CA VAL A 46 -23.43 5.27 1.58
C VAL A 46 -24.63 6.22 1.61
N GLU A 47 -25.69 5.82 2.32
CA GLU A 47 -26.96 6.55 2.36
C GLU A 47 -27.04 7.61 3.46
N SER A 48 -26.23 7.48 4.51
CA SER A 48 -26.31 8.33 5.70
C SER A 48 -24.94 8.65 6.28
N GLU A 49 -24.87 9.74 7.07
CA GLU A 49 -23.67 10.13 7.82
C GLU A 49 -23.24 9.05 8.81
N PHE A 50 -24.22 8.40 9.46
CA PHE A 50 -23.94 7.26 10.33
C PHE A 50 -23.26 6.12 9.57
N ALA A 51 -23.80 5.74 8.41
CA ALA A 51 -23.19 4.70 7.58
C ALA A 51 -21.79 5.10 7.10
N PHE A 52 -21.58 6.38 6.76
CA PHE A 52 -20.27 6.91 6.38
C PHE A 52 -19.22 6.68 7.47
N ILE A 53 -19.51 7.06 8.73
CA ILE A 53 -18.56 6.85 9.84
C ILE A 53 -18.46 5.36 10.19
N ALA A 54 -19.57 4.63 10.18
CA ALA A 54 -19.59 3.20 10.51
C ALA A 54 -18.69 2.36 9.60
N VAL A 55 -18.62 2.66 8.28
CA VAL A 55 -17.72 1.92 7.37
C VAL A 55 -16.24 2.22 7.63
N TRP A 56 -15.89 3.45 8.07
CA TRP A 56 -14.52 3.78 8.47
C TRP A 56 -14.10 3.05 9.76
N VAL A 57 -14.99 2.99 10.75
CA VAL A 57 -14.75 2.24 11.99
C VAL A 57 -14.66 0.74 11.69
N ALA A 58 -15.60 0.20 10.92
CA ALA A 58 -15.62 -1.22 10.54
C ALA A 58 -14.35 -1.60 9.75
N GLY A 59 -13.94 -0.77 8.78
CA GLY A 59 -12.72 -0.99 8.02
C GLY A 59 -11.46 -0.98 8.89
N GLY A 60 -11.40 -0.08 9.87
CA GLY A 60 -10.32 -0.06 10.86
C GLY A 60 -10.27 -1.33 11.71
N LEU A 61 -11.42 -1.82 12.21
CA LEU A 61 -11.50 -3.06 12.96
C LEU A 61 -11.09 -4.28 12.12
N ILE A 62 -11.52 -4.35 10.88
CA ILE A 62 -11.14 -5.40 9.92
C ILE A 62 -9.62 -5.34 9.67
N THR A 63 -9.07 -4.15 9.48
CA THR A 63 -7.62 -3.95 9.34
C THR A 63 -6.87 -4.45 10.57
N LEU A 64 -7.38 -4.19 11.77
CA LEU A 64 -6.79 -4.70 13.01
C LEU A 64 -6.80 -6.23 13.07
N ILE A 65 -7.89 -6.87 12.63
CA ILE A 65 -7.97 -8.34 12.53
C ILE A 65 -6.90 -8.89 11.57
N GLY A 66 -6.71 -8.25 10.42
CA GLY A 66 -5.63 -8.58 9.49
C GLY A 66 -4.25 -8.38 10.11
N ALA A 67 -4.03 -7.27 10.79
CA ALA A 67 -2.76 -6.96 11.47
C ALA A 67 -2.42 -8.01 12.55
N LEU A 68 -3.42 -8.53 13.29
CA LEU A 68 -3.21 -9.61 14.25
C LEU A 68 -2.77 -10.91 13.57
N CYS A 69 -3.33 -11.24 12.41
CA CYS A 69 -2.91 -12.42 11.62
C CYS A 69 -1.47 -12.26 11.10
N TYR A 70 -1.13 -11.09 10.56
CA TYR A 70 0.22 -10.79 10.09
C TYR A 70 1.24 -10.72 11.23
N ALA A 71 0.81 -10.31 12.42
CA ALA A 71 1.65 -10.29 13.60
C ALA A 71 2.16 -11.70 13.96
N GLU A 72 1.31 -12.73 13.85
CA GLU A 72 1.73 -14.11 14.05
C GLU A 72 2.67 -14.60 12.94
N LEU A 73 2.30 -14.39 11.67
CA LEU A 73 3.15 -14.78 10.53
C LEU A 73 4.53 -14.13 10.61
N SER A 74 4.56 -12.84 10.88
CA SER A 74 5.80 -12.06 10.94
C SER A 74 6.67 -12.40 12.15
N ALA A 75 6.05 -12.74 13.29
CA ALA A 75 6.76 -13.18 14.49
C ALA A 75 7.32 -14.61 14.34
N ALA A 76 6.55 -15.51 13.72
CA ALA A 76 6.95 -16.89 13.48
C ALA A 76 7.95 -17.04 12.33
N HIS A 77 7.85 -16.20 11.31
CA HIS A 77 8.64 -16.25 10.08
C HIS A 77 9.26 -14.88 9.74
N PRO A 78 10.12 -14.30 10.61
CA PRO A 78 10.72 -12.99 10.37
C PRO A 78 11.63 -13.06 9.14
N HIS A 79 11.31 -12.29 8.11
CA HIS A 79 12.07 -12.23 6.87
C HIS A 79 11.77 -10.94 6.10
N ALA A 80 12.79 -10.31 5.54
CA ALA A 80 12.66 -9.09 4.75
C ALA A 80 11.81 -9.26 3.47
N GLY A 81 11.50 -10.49 3.07
CA GLY A 81 10.61 -10.80 1.94
C GLY A 81 9.12 -10.74 2.27
N GLY A 82 8.72 -10.53 3.54
CA GLY A 82 7.32 -10.36 3.95
C GLY A 82 6.37 -11.40 3.33
N GLU A 83 5.33 -10.92 2.66
CA GLU A 83 4.28 -11.75 2.03
C GLU A 83 4.82 -12.76 1.01
N TYR A 84 5.83 -12.40 0.22
CA TYR A 84 6.48 -13.32 -0.70
C TYR A 84 7.04 -14.54 0.03
N HIS A 85 7.66 -14.32 1.18
CA HIS A 85 8.19 -15.39 2.03
C HIS A 85 7.07 -16.24 2.61
N PHE A 86 6.00 -15.65 3.14
CA PHE A 86 4.86 -16.38 3.69
C PHE A 86 4.19 -17.27 2.63
N LEU A 87 3.93 -16.72 1.44
CA LEU A 87 3.33 -17.46 0.32
C LEU A 87 4.26 -18.58 -0.18
N SER A 88 5.57 -18.33 -0.25
CA SER A 88 6.54 -19.34 -0.63
C SER A 88 6.56 -20.52 0.33
N ARG A 89 6.46 -20.27 1.64
CA ARG A 89 6.41 -21.32 2.65
C ARG A 89 5.09 -22.09 2.66
N ALA A 90 3.97 -21.36 2.53
CA ALA A 90 2.64 -21.97 2.59
C ALA A 90 2.30 -22.79 1.32
N TYR A 91 2.66 -22.28 0.14
CA TYR A 91 2.20 -22.84 -1.15
C TYR A 91 3.34 -23.17 -2.13
N GLY A 92 4.57 -22.82 -1.79
CA GLY A 92 5.74 -23.03 -2.64
C GLY A 92 6.05 -21.86 -3.58
N LYS A 93 7.20 -21.96 -4.24
CA LYS A 93 7.76 -20.91 -5.11
C LYS A 93 6.82 -20.43 -6.24
N PRO A 94 6.02 -21.28 -6.93
CA PRO A 94 5.16 -20.79 -8.02
C PRO A 94 4.17 -19.72 -7.59
N VAL A 95 3.50 -19.89 -6.44
CA VAL A 95 2.53 -18.91 -5.92
C VAL A 95 3.23 -17.61 -5.50
N ALA A 96 4.39 -17.73 -4.86
CA ALA A 96 5.19 -16.57 -4.50
C ALA A 96 5.67 -15.78 -5.74
N MET A 97 6.09 -16.47 -6.82
CA MET A 97 6.46 -15.82 -8.08
C MET A 97 5.28 -15.10 -8.73
N LEU A 98 4.09 -15.74 -8.72
CA LEU A 98 2.87 -15.09 -9.22
C LEU A 98 2.50 -13.86 -8.40
N PHE A 99 2.69 -13.91 -7.08
CA PHE A 99 2.57 -12.73 -6.21
C PHE A 99 3.58 -11.64 -6.59
N GLY A 100 4.84 -12.00 -6.83
CA GLY A 100 5.86 -11.05 -7.27
C GLY A 100 5.47 -10.34 -8.58
N TRP A 101 4.96 -11.11 -9.55
CA TRP A 101 4.40 -10.57 -10.79
C TRP A 101 3.22 -9.63 -10.54
N ALA A 102 2.22 -10.09 -9.77
CA ALA A 102 1.05 -9.32 -9.41
C ALA A 102 1.41 -8.01 -8.70
N ARG A 103 2.36 -8.09 -7.75
CA ARG A 103 2.85 -6.93 -7.02
C ARG A 103 3.50 -5.91 -7.96
N GLY A 104 4.37 -6.36 -8.87
CA GLY A 104 5.02 -5.47 -9.84
C GLY A 104 4.04 -4.88 -10.86
N SER A 105 3.27 -5.72 -11.55
CA SER A 105 2.50 -5.33 -12.73
C SER A 105 1.10 -4.76 -12.43
N VAL A 106 0.50 -5.10 -11.27
CA VAL A 106 -0.86 -4.66 -10.91
C VAL A 106 -0.84 -3.76 -9.67
N ILE A 107 -0.39 -4.28 -8.53
CA ILE A 107 -0.54 -3.58 -7.26
C ILE A 107 0.32 -2.32 -7.22
N GLN A 108 1.60 -2.44 -7.53
CA GLN A 108 2.55 -1.32 -7.44
C GLN A 108 2.32 -0.26 -8.52
N THR A 109 2.10 -0.69 -9.76
CA THR A 109 1.85 0.24 -10.88
C THR A 109 0.52 0.95 -10.76
N GLY A 110 -0.51 0.25 -10.27
CA GLY A 110 -1.78 0.86 -9.94
C GLY A 110 -1.68 1.84 -8.79
N ALA A 111 -0.89 1.54 -7.75
CA ALA A 111 -0.60 2.47 -6.66
C ALA A 111 0.13 3.72 -7.17
N ILE A 112 1.16 3.57 -8.02
CA ILE A 112 1.87 4.71 -8.64
C ILE A 112 0.90 5.61 -9.41
N ALA A 113 0.06 5.04 -10.27
CA ALA A 113 -0.91 5.80 -11.05
C ALA A 113 -1.97 6.45 -10.14
N GLY A 114 -2.46 5.74 -9.13
CA GLY A 114 -3.43 6.27 -8.16
C GLY A 114 -2.87 7.45 -7.36
N VAL A 115 -1.64 7.33 -6.84
CA VAL A 115 -0.92 8.42 -6.15
C VAL A 115 -0.74 9.62 -7.08
N ALA A 116 -0.35 9.37 -8.32
CA ALA A 116 -0.16 10.42 -9.31
C ALA A 116 -1.47 11.16 -9.66
N PHE A 117 -2.61 10.47 -9.70
CA PHE A 117 -3.92 11.10 -9.89
C PHE A 117 -4.31 12.00 -8.72
N VAL A 118 -4.12 11.56 -7.48
CA VAL A 118 -4.38 12.43 -6.31
C VAL A 118 -3.48 13.66 -6.32
N LEU A 119 -2.19 13.49 -6.67
CA LEU A 119 -1.31 14.63 -6.90
C LEU A 119 -1.91 15.58 -7.94
N GLY A 120 -2.42 15.03 -9.05
CA GLY A 120 -3.04 15.79 -10.12
C GLY A 120 -4.31 16.54 -9.68
N ASP A 121 -5.18 15.89 -8.90
CA ASP A 121 -6.42 16.50 -8.39
C ASP A 121 -6.11 17.74 -7.52
N TYR A 122 -5.11 17.64 -6.62
CA TYR A 122 -4.71 18.76 -5.78
C TYR A 122 -3.87 19.81 -6.51
N ALA A 123 -3.03 19.42 -7.47
CA ALA A 123 -2.30 20.35 -8.33
C ALA A 123 -3.27 21.17 -9.20
N ALA A 124 -4.36 20.59 -9.67
CA ALA A 124 -5.39 21.27 -10.42
C ALA A 124 -6.18 22.32 -9.58
N GLN A 125 -6.19 22.20 -8.24
CA GLN A 125 -6.72 23.26 -7.36
C GLN A 125 -5.81 24.49 -7.34
N LEU A 126 -4.52 24.34 -7.62
CA LEU A 126 -3.55 25.42 -7.65
C LEU A 126 -3.46 26.05 -9.04
N VAL A 127 -3.36 25.24 -10.07
CA VAL A 127 -3.28 25.67 -11.46
C VAL A 127 -4.16 24.76 -12.32
N PRO A 128 -5.34 25.20 -12.72
CA PRO A 128 -6.24 24.38 -13.54
C PRO A 128 -5.74 24.30 -14.98
N LEU A 129 -5.56 23.07 -15.49
CA LEU A 129 -5.15 22.77 -16.88
C LEU A 129 -6.31 22.18 -17.70
N GLY A 130 -7.56 22.51 -17.36
CA GLY A 130 -8.75 22.01 -18.03
C GLY A 130 -9.13 20.58 -17.62
N PRO A 131 -10.05 19.93 -18.35
CA PRO A 131 -10.68 18.66 -17.94
C PRO A 131 -9.71 17.47 -17.82
N TYR A 132 -8.56 17.52 -18.48
CA TYR A 132 -7.51 16.51 -18.40
C TYR A 132 -6.33 16.93 -17.51
N GLY A 133 -6.46 18.06 -16.78
CA GLY A 133 -5.42 18.58 -15.88
C GLY A 133 -4.87 17.55 -14.92
N PRO A 134 -5.71 16.86 -14.14
CA PRO A 134 -5.25 15.82 -13.22
C PRO A 134 -4.44 14.72 -13.89
N SER A 135 -4.87 14.23 -15.06
CA SER A 135 -4.17 13.19 -15.83
C SER A 135 -2.83 13.69 -16.36
N LEU A 136 -2.75 14.96 -16.81
CA LEU A 136 -1.52 15.57 -17.28
C LEU A 136 -0.49 15.71 -16.16
N TYR A 137 -0.91 16.20 -15.00
CA TYR A 137 -0.06 16.26 -13.81
C TYR A 137 0.42 14.87 -13.39
N ALA A 138 -0.47 13.86 -13.42
CA ALA A 138 -0.12 12.48 -13.13
C ALA A 138 0.96 11.94 -14.06
N ALA A 139 0.79 12.13 -15.37
CA ALA A 139 1.77 11.67 -16.36
C ALA A 139 3.12 12.37 -16.20
N ILE A 140 3.12 13.70 -16.09
CA ILE A 140 4.35 14.50 -15.88
C ILE A 140 5.08 14.05 -14.63
N SER A 141 4.38 13.87 -13.50
CA SER A 141 5.00 13.47 -12.24
C SER A 141 5.64 12.08 -12.34
N ILE A 142 4.98 11.10 -12.97
CA ILE A 142 5.55 9.77 -13.19
C ILE A 142 6.83 9.86 -14.04
N ILE A 143 6.82 10.61 -15.13
CA ILE A 143 7.99 10.79 -16.01
C ILE A 143 9.15 11.43 -15.25
N VAL A 144 8.88 12.54 -14.55
CA VAL A 144 9.90 13.29 -13.82
C VAL A 144 10.53 12.44 -12.70
N PHE A 145 9.71 11.82 -11.86
CA PHE A 145 10.24 11.04 -10.73
C PHE A 145 10.86 9.72 -11.18
N THR A 146 10.41 9.12 -12.28
CA THR A 146 11.12 7.98 -12.89
C THR A 146 12.48 8.43 -13.43
N GLY A 147 12.56 9.55 -14.15
CA GLY A 147 13.81 10.10 -14.64
C GLY A 147 14.82 10.38 -13.51
N ILE A 148 14.37 11.03 -12.44
CA ILE A 148 15.18 11.27 -11.24
C ILE A 148 15.72 9.97 -10.66
N ASN A 149 14.88 8.93 -10.55
CA ASN A 149 15.28 7.62 -10.00
C ASN A 149 16.22 6.84 -10.92
N VAL A 150 16.11 7.01 -12.24
CA VAL A 150 17.03 6.40 -13.24
C VAL A 150 18.43 7.01 -13.15
N VAL A 151 18.51 8.34 -13.00
CA VAL A 151 19.80 9.05 -12.85
C VAL A 151 20.50 8.66 -11.54
N GLY A 152 19.74 8.31 -10.53
CA GLY A 152 20.24 7.95 -9.22
C GLY A 152 19.88 8.99 -8.17
N THR A 153 19.07 8.59 -7.20
CA THR A 153 18.63 9.47 -6.12
C THR A 153 19.44 9.25 -4.86
N ILE A 154 19.88 10.34 -4.27
CA ILE A 154 20.26 10.37 -2.86
C ILE A 154 18.96 10.52 -2.07
N GLN A 155 18.38 9.40 -1.63
CA GLN A 155 17.27 9.47 -0.69
C GLN A 155 17.81 9.94 0.67
N SER A 156 17.58 11.20 0.97
CA SER A 156 17.92 11.74 2.28
C SER A 156 16.86 11.29 3.29
N LYS A 157 17.31 10.59 4.36
CA LYS A 157 16.45 10.24 5.51
C LYS A 157 15.74 11.47 6.08
N PHE A 158 16.44 12.60 6.10
CA PHE A 158 15.88 13.87 6.55
C PHE A 158 14.70 14.34 5.68
N LEU A 159 14.84 14.24 4.35
CA LEU A 159 13.77 14.61 3.43
C LEU A 159 12.54 13.74 3.63
N GLN A 160 12.71 12.42 3.77
CA GLN A 160 11.61 11.49 4.04
C GLN A 160 10.87 11.84 5.34
N ILE A 161 11.60 12.11 6.43
CA ILE A 161 11.00 12.51 7.71
C ILE A 161 10.24 13.83 7.57
N ALA A 162 10.82 14.82 6.90
CA ALA A 162 10.17 16.11 6.68
C ALA A 162 8.86 15.96 5.87
N MET A 163 8.85 15.15 4.82
CA MET A 163 7.65 14.89 4.02
C MET A 163 6.55 14.19 4.83
N THR A 164 6.91 13.16 5.60
CA THR A 164 5.96 12.47 6.50
C THR A 164 5.41 13.43 7.57
N ALA A 165 6.22 14.34 8.08
CA ALA A 165 5.76 15.36 9.02
C ALA A 165 4.76 16.34 8.38
N ILE A 166 4.97 16.74 7.13
CA ILE A 166 4.02 17.57 6.36
C ILE A 166 2.69 16.84 6.18
N GLU A 167 2.73 15.56 5.84
CA GLU A 167 1.54 14.71 5.62
C GLU A 167 0.72 14.56 6.90
N ILE A 168 1.36 14.19 8.01
CA ILE A 168 0.72 14.13 9.33
C ILE A 168 0.20 15.52 9.75
N GLY A 169 0.97 16.56 9.47
CA GLY A 169 0.57 17.95 9.73
C GLY A 169 -0.68 18.36 8.95
N ALA A 170 -0.81 17.95 7.69
CA ALA A 170 -2.01 18.21 6.89
C ALA A 170 -3.25 17.52 7.48
N ILE A 171 -3.13 16.26 7.90
CA ILE A 171 -4.24 15.54 8.56
C ILE A 171 -4.58 16.18 9.91
N ALA A 172 -3.57 16.54 10.70
CA ALA A 172 -3.78 17.24 11.96
C ALA A 172 -4.50 18.59 11.76
N ALA A 173 -4.14 19.33 10.73
CA ALA A 173 -4.84 20.57 10.37
C ALA A 173 -6.31 20.30 10.01
N ILE A 174 -6.61 19.27 9.20
CA ILE A 174 -7.98 18.85 8.88
C ILE A 174 -8.76 18.56 10.16
N VAL A 175 -8.19 17.75 11.06
CA VAL A 175 -8.85 17.40 12.33
C VAL A 175 -9.09 18.63 13.20
N LEU A 176 -8.08 19.47 13.39
CA LEU A 176 -8.19 20.68 14.23
C LEU A 176 -9.20 21.69 13.67
N PHE A 177 -9.07 22.02 12.39
CA PHE A 177 -9.99 22.97 11.76
C PHE A 177 -11.39 22.42 11.59
N GLY A 178 -11.56 21.10 11.40
CA GLY A 178 -12.87 20.48 11.30
C GLY A 178 -13.61 20.33 12.61
N LEU A 179 -12.89 20.09 13.72
CA LEU A 179 -13.51 19.95 15.04
C LEU A 179 -13.69 21.26 15.79
N PHE A 180 -12.82 22.25 15.55
CA PHE A 180 -12.78 23.51 16.29
C PHE A 180 -13.01 24.75 15.42
N GLY A 181 -13.01 24.60 14.10
CA GLY A 181 -13.28 25.69 13.17
C GLY A 181 -14.78 26.02 13.12
N SER A 182 -15.06 27.29 12.82
CA SER A 182 -16.43 27.74 12.62
C SER A 182 -16.75 27.78 11.14
N ALA A 183 -17.71 26.99 10.71
CA ALA A 183 -18.29 27.05 9.38
C ALA A 183 -19.82 27.01 9.48
N GLU A 184 -20.50 27.52 8.46
CA GLU A 184 -21.95 27.38 8.36
C GLU A 184 -22.31 25.86 8.27
N PRO A 185 -23.28 25.39 9.09
CA PRO A 185 -23.68 23.99 9.06
C PRO A 185 -24.03 23.55 7.64
N PRO A 186 -23.57 22.36 7.21
CA PRO A 186 -23.93 21.86 5.90
C PRO A 186 -25.43 21.57 5.81
N PRO A 187 -26.07 21.75 4.63
CA PRO A 187 -27.45 21.37 4.44
C PRO A 187 -27.64 19.86 4.68
N PRO A 188 -28.86 19.41 5.07
CA PRO A 188 -29.17 18.00 5.17
C PRO A 188 -28.86 17.28 3.85
N ALA A 189 -28.26 16.09 3.94
CA ALA A 189 -27.89 15.34 2.75
C ALA A 189 -29.10 14.90 1.94
N ALA A 190 -29.00 15.00 0.62
CA ALA A 190 -30.00 14.46 -0.29
C ALA A 190 -30.01 12.93 -0.22
N ALA A 191 -31.21 12.34 -0.28
CA ALA A 191 -31.35 10.90 -0.35
C ALA A 191 -30.74 10.38 -1.66
N LEU A 192 -29.95 9.33 -1.59
CA LEU A 192 -29.49 8.62 -2.79
C LEU A 192 -30.67 7.88 -3.44
N PRO A 193 -30.65 7.71 -4.78
CA PRO A 193 -31.62 6.85 -5.44
C PRO A 193 -31.63 5.44 -4.81
N PRO A 194 -32.80 4.80 -4.66
CA PRO A 194 -32.87 3.45 -4.11
C PRO A 194 -31.96 2.48 -4.86
N GLY A 195 -31.14 1.73 -4.12
CA GLY A 195 -30.22 0.74 -4.68
C GLY A 195 -28.92 1.30 -5.25
N SER A 196 -28.66 2.61 -5.14
CA SER A 196 -27.38 3.22 -5.58
C SER A 196 -26.26 3.08 -4.55
N ALA A 197 -26.58 2.87 -3.27
CA ALA A 197 -25.59 2.63 -2.24
C ALA A 197 -24.98 1.23 -2.37
N ALA A 198 -23.66 1.16 -2.33
CA ALA A 198 -22.88 -0.08 -2.44
C ALA A 198 -21.86 -0.17 -1.32
N ILE A 199 -22.29 -0.64 -0.14
CA ILE A 199 -21.41 -0.77 1.04
C ILE A 199 -20.15 -1.58 0.72
N GLY A 200 -20.24 -2.61 -0.11
CA GLY A 200 -19.09 -3.36 -0.58
C GLY A 200 -18.06 -2.48 -1.31
N MET A 201 -18.53 -1.56 -2.15
CA MET A 201 -17.68 -0.58 -2.83
C MET A 201 -17.08 0.44 -1.85
N ALA A 202 -17.89 0.97 -0.93
CA ALA A 202 -17.39 1.83 0.15
C ALA A 202 -16.28 1.14 0.94
N MET A 203 -16.47 -0.13 1.31
CA MET A 203 -15.47 -0.92 2.04
C MET A 203 -14.18 -1.17 1.25
N ILE A 204 -14.25 -1.33 -0.09
CA ILE A 204 -13.07 -1.43 -0.95
C ILE A 204 -12.21 -0.16 -0.79
N PHE A 205 -12.81 1.01 -0.90
CA PHE A 205 -12.12 2.29 -0.77
C PHE A 205 -11.55 2.49 0.63
N VAL A 206 -12.33 2.21 1.67
CA VAL A 206 -11.91 2.32 3.07
C VAL A 206 -10.72 1.41 3.36
N LEU A 207 -10.83 0.11 3.04
CA LEU A 207 -9.80 -0.86 3.36
C LEU A 207 -8.53 -0.67 2.53
N LEU A 208 -8.62 -0.13 1.30
CA LEU A 208 -7.45 0.27 0.53
C LEU A 208 -6.79 1.54 1.10
N THR A 209 -7.57 2.45 1.69
CA THR A 209 -7.02 3.63 2.38
C THR A 209 -6.30 3.23 3.67
N TYR A 210 -6.82 2.25 4.39
CA TYR A 210 -6.10 1.61 5.50
C TYR A 210 -4.92 0.75 5.02
N GLY A 211 -4.80 0.42 3.72
CA GLY A 211 -3.74 -0.41 3.16
C GLY A 211 -2.33 0.10 3.46
N GLY A 212 -1.34 -0.79 3.35
CA GLY A 212 0.06 -0.47 3.67
C GLY A 212 0.52 -1.01 5.04
N TRP A 213 -0.40 -1.33 5.97
CA TRP A 213 -0.04 -1.94 7.26
C TRP A 213 0.67 -3.29 7.11
N ASN A 214 0.35 -4.05 6.09
CA ASN A 214 0.98 -5.31 5.72
C ASN A 214 2.46 -5.13 5.33
N GLU A 215 2.85 -3.94 4.85
CA GLU A 215 4.24 -3.60 4.55
C GLU A 215 5.13 -3.63 5.81
N ALA A 216 4.57 -3.45 7.01
CA ALA A 216 5.32 -3.58 8.25
C ALA A 216 5.93 -4.98 8.45
N ALA A 217 5.40 -6.02 7.78
CA ALA A 217 5.99 -7.36 7.78
C ALA A 217 7.42 -7.37 7.20
N TYR A 218 7.72 -6.49 6.26
CA TYR A 218 9.05 -6.36 5.65
C TYR A 218 10.08 -5.73 6.60
N LEU A 219 9.62 -4.96 7.61
CA LEU A 219 10.48 -4.34 8.62
C LEU A 219 11.09 -5.37 9.59
N THR A 220 10.60 -6.61 9.61
CA THR A 220 11.11 -7.66 10.49
C THR A 220 12.59 -7.97 10.26
N GLY A 221 13.11 -7.70 9.07
CA GLY A 221 14.55 -7.85 8.74
C GLY A 221 15.45 -6.85 9.45
N GLU A 222 14.92 -5.70 9.90
CA GLU A 222 15.69 -4.59 10.51
C GLU A 222 15.26 -4.28 11.94
N LEU A 223 14.14 -4.83 12.39
CA LEU A 223 13.55 -4.58 13.71
C LEU A 223 14.30 -5.35 14.81
N LYS A 224 14.75 -4.64 15.85
CA LYS A 224 15.35 -5.25 17.04
C LYS A 224 14.34 -6.16 17.72
N ASP A 225 14.77 -7.41 17.99
CA ASP A 225 13.93 -8.46 18.59
C ASP A 225 12.58 -8.59 17.87
N ALA A 226 12.63 -8.68 16.54
CA ALA A 226 11.46 -8.71 15.66
C ALA A 226 10.38 -9.70 16.10
N PRO A 227 10.68 -10.96 16.50
CA PRO A 227 9.67 -11.92 16.93
C PRO A 227 8.80 -11.45 18.08
N ARG A 228 9.33 -10.61 18.99
CA ARG A 228 8.60 -10.08 20.16
C ARG A 228 7.98 -8.71 19.92
N ASN A 229 8.56 -7.92 19.01
CA ASN A 229 8.21 -6.52 18.83
C ASN A 229 7.23 -6.28 17.69
N ILE A 230 7.25 -7.09 16.62
CA ILE A 230 6.43 -6.86 15.43
C ILE A 230 4.93 -6.85 15.72
N ALA A 231 4.45 -7.71 16.61
CA ALA A 231 3.05 -7.72 17.01
C ALA A 231 2.62 -6.39 17.64
N LYS A 232 3.47 -5.82 18.50
CA LYS A 232 3.20 -4.53 19.14
C LYS A 232 3.22 -3.39 18.14
N VAL A 233 4.14 -3.44 17.16
CA VAL A 233 4.23 -2.45 16.07
C VAL A 233 2.94 -2.48 15.25
N LEU A 234 2.52 -3.65 14.78
CA LEU A 234 1.30 -3.80 13.98
C LEU A 234 0.04 -3.37 14.72
N MET A 235 -0.14 -3.80 15.98
CA MET A 235 -1.31 -3.44 16.78
C MET A 235 -1.35 -1.94 17.09
N LEU A 236 -0.26 -1.38 17.62
CA LEU A 236 -0.22 0.03 18.02
C LEU A 236 -0.34 0.95 16.80
N GLY A 237 0.39 0.64 15.73
CA GLY A 237 0.31 1.41 14.48
C GLY A 237 -1.12 1.40 13.91
N THR A 238 -1.77 0.23 13.87
CA THR A 238 -3.15 0.13 13.36
C THR A 238 -4.15 0.89 14.23
N VAL A 239 -4.04 0.84 15.56
CA VAL A 239 -4.92 1.60 16.47
C VAL A 239 -4.75 3.11 16.27
N ILE A 240 -3.51 3.59 16.11
CA ILE A 240 -3.23 5.01 15.80
C ILE A 240 -3.89 5.40 14.47
N LEU A 241 -3.77 4.56 13.45
CA LEU A 241 -4.38 4.80 12.13
C LEU A 241 -5.89 4.84 12.17
N ILE A 242 -6.53 3.93 12.93
CA ILE A 242 -7.99 3.94 13.13
C ILE A 242 -8.42 5.28 13.74
N ALA A 243 -7.78 5.69 14.82
CA ALA A 243 -8.10 6.95 15.49
C ALA A 243 -7.92 8.14 14.55
N LEU A 244 -6.80 8.20 13.82
CA LEU A 244 -6.48 9.28 12.90
C LEU A 244 -7.49 9.39 11.76
N TYR A 245 -7.83 8.27 11.12
CA TYR A 245 -8.73 8.27 9.97
C TYR A 245 -10.19 8.50 10.36
N VAL A 246 -10.64 7.94 11.47
CA VAL A 246 -11.98 8.21 11.98
C VAL A 246 -12.12 9.69 12.35
N LEU A 247 -11.15 10.27 13.07
CA LEU A 247 -11.18 11.70 13.42
C LEU A 247 -11.14 12.59 12.19
N ALA A 248 -10.31 12.27 11.20
CA ALA A 248 -10.25 13.04 9.95
C ALA A 248 -11.59 12.99 9.20
N ASN A 249 -12.23 11.83 9.12
CA ASN A 249 -13.52 11.69 8.45
C ASN A 249 -14.68 12.35 9.21
N VAL A 250 -14.67 12.32 10.55
CA VAL A 250 -15.61 13.09 11.37
C VAL A 250 -15.44 14.59 11.10
N ALA A 251 -14.20 15.06 11.07
CA ALA A 251 -13.88 16.46 10.79
C ALA A 251 -14.32 16.90 9.37
N LEU A 252 -14.06 16.08 8.37
CA LEU A 252 -14.49 16.35 6.99
C LEU A 252 -16.01 16.37 6.87
N LEU A 253 -16.69 15.40 7.49
CA LEU A 253 -18.15 15.29 7.47
C LEU A 253 -18.82 16.46 8.18
N SER A 254 -18.29 16.91 9.33
CA SER A 254 -18.86 18.02 10.09
C SER A 254 -18.88 19.36 9.34
N ILE A 255 -17.90 19.58 8.45
CA ILE A 255 -17.78 20.82 7.68
C ILE A 255 -18.44 20.72 6.30
N LEU A 256 -18.24 19.63 5.60
CA LEU A 256 -18.72 19.48 4.22
C LEU A 256 -20.13 18.87 4.13
N GLY A 257 -20.51 18.08 5.12
CA GLY A 257 -21.69 17.23 5.03
C GLY A 257 -21.51 16.10 4.01
N LEU A 258 -22.48 15.20 3.94
CA LEU A 258 -22.37 14.05 3.05
C LEU A 258 -22.41 14.44 1.56
N ASP A 259 -23.24 15.43 1.19
CA ASP A 259 -23.34 15.90 -0.19
C ASP A 259 -22.13 16.71 -0.62
N GLY A 260 -21.56 17.51 0.27
CA GLY A 260 -20.31 18.22 0.02
C GLY A 260 -19.15 17.26 -0.21
N LEU A 261 -19.11 16.15 0.55
CA LEU A 261 -18.13 15.08 0.32
C LEU A 261 -18.32 14.39 -1.04
N ARG A 262 -19.57 14.05 -1.40
CA ARG A 262 -19.93 13.43 -2.69
C ARG A 262 -19.49 14.25 -3.90
N ALA A 263 -19.63 15.57 -3.79
CA ALA A 263 -19.34 16.52 -4.87
C ALA A 263 -17.86 16.90 -5.00
N SER A 264 -16.99 16.48 -4.04
CA SER A 264 -15.62 16.96 -3.95
C SER A 264 -14.63 16.02 -4.61
N ASP A 265 -13.74 16.56 -5.44
CA ASP A 265 -12.55 15.87 -5.95
C ASP A 265 -11.31 16.11 -5.09
N ALA A 266 -11.35 17.12 -4.21
CA ALA A 266 -10.24 17.51 -3.31
C ALA A 266 -10.79 17.90 -1.93
N VAL A 267 -11.28 16.90 -1.18
CA VAL A 267 -12.05 17.09 0.07
C VAL A 267 -11.36 17.95 1.11
N ALA A 268 -10.03 17.85 1.25
CA ALA A 268 -9.28 18.68 2.19
C ALA A 268 -9.22 20.16 1.75
N ALA A 269 -9.07 20.41 0.45
CA ALA A 269 -9.06 21.76 -0.08
C ALA A 269 -10.44 22.43 0.07
N ASP A 270 -11.52 21.68 -0.23
CA ASP A 270 -12.87 22.21 -0.13
C ASP A 270 -13.28 22.47 1.33
N MET A 271 -12.90 21.60 2.25
CA MET A 271 -13.07 21.81 3.68
C MET A 271 -12.33 23.08 4.14
N MET A 272 -11.04 23.18 3.83
CA MET A 272 -10.23 24.33 4.24
C MET A 272 -10.70 25.63 3.60
N ARG A 273 -11.30 25.58 2.40
CA ARG A 273 -11.91 26.75 1.76
C ARG A 273 -13.11 27.26 2.55
N ARG A 274 -13.90 26.37 3.17
CA ARG A 274 -15.04 26.76 4.02
C ARG A 274 -14.61 27.34 5.37
N VAL A 275 -13.55 26.80 5.98
CA VAL A 275 -13.13 27.18 7.34
C VAL A 275 -12.12 28.33 7.34
N ALA A 276 -11.16 28.31 6.41
CA ALA A 276 -10.01 29.21 6.35
C ALA A 276 -9.92 30.02 5.03
N GLY A 277 -10.96 29.97 4.21
CA GLY A 277 -11.04 30.68 2.93
C GLY A 277 -10.08 30.13 1.85
N PRO A 278 -9.92 30.90 0.74
CA PRO A 278 -9.08 30.47 -0.39
C PRO A 278 -7.61 30.23 -0.01
N ALA A 279 -7.06 31.01 0.92
CA ALA A 279 -5.68 30.83 1.39
C ALA A 279 -5.50 29.46 2.10
N GLY A 280 -6.46 29.06 2.94
CA GLY A 280 -6.44 27.76 3.60
C GLY A 280 -6.48 26.61 2.59
N ALA A 281 -7.33 26.70 1.57
CA ALA A 281 -7.40 25.71 0.48
C ALA A 281 -6.06 25.62 -0.28
N THR A 282 -5.44 26.76 -0.58
CA THR A 282 -4.14 26.77 -1.26
C THR A 282 -3.05 26.14 -0.43
N ILE A 283 -2.95 26.49 0.86
CA ILE A 283 -1.92 25.94 1.76
C ILE A 283 -2.04 24.42 1.89
N VAL A 284 -3.27 23.91 2.14
CA VAL A 284 -3.47 22.47 2.28
C VAL A 284 -3.24 21.75 0.97
N SER A 285 -3.61 22.33 -0.18
CA SER A 285 -3.33 21.74 -1.50
C SER A 285 -1.84 21.63 -1.77
N ILE A 286 -1.05 22.65 -1.45
CA ILE A 286 0.42 22.60 -1.55
C ILE A 286 0.98 21.49 -0.64
N ALA A 287 0.54 21.40 0.60
CA ALA A 287 0.99 20.39 1.53
C ALA A 287 0.71 18.97 1.02
N ILE A 288 -0.50 18.73 0.47
CA ILE A 288 -0.87 17.44 -0.08
C ILE A 288 -0.12 17.13 -1.37
N VAL A 289 0.11 18.09 -2.26
CA VAL A 289 0.95 17.90 -3.46
C VAL A 289 2.37 17.50 -3.06
N VAL A 290 2.96 18.17 -2.07
CA VAL A 290 4.30 17.82 -1.55
C VAL A 290 4.32 16.43 -0.94
N ALA A 291 3.31 16.07 -0.14
CA ALA A 291 3.16 14.72 0.41
C ALA A 291 3.00 13.65 -0.69
N ALA A 292 2.18 13.94 -1.69
CA ALA A 292 1.96 13.06 -2.83
C ALA A 292 3.23 12.84 -3.66
N ILE A 293 4.04 13.88 -3.84
CA ILE A 293 5.36 13.78 -4.48
C ILE A 293 6.26 12.79 -3.72
N SER A 294 6.31 12.89 -2.38
CA SER A 294 7.10 12.00 -1.55
C SER A 294 6.65 10.54 -1.68
N THR A 295 5.34 10.30 -1.53
CA THR A 295 4.73 8.99 -1.66
C THR A 295 4.96 8.40 -3.06
N LEU A 296 4.77 9.20 -4.12
CA LEU A 296 4.99 8.80 -5.50
C LEU A 296 6.45 8.38 -5.74
N ASN A 297 7.39 9.21 -5.30
CA ASN A 297 8.81 8.91 -5.44
C ASN A 297 9.22 7.64 -4.69
N ALA A 298 8.74 7.46 -3.45
CA ALA A 298 8.99 6.26 -2.66
C ALA A 298 8.40 5.00 -3.32
N THR A 299 7.18 5.10 -3.85
CA THR A 299 6.49 3.99 -4.53
C THR A 299 7.20 3.60 -5.83
N ILE A 300 7.64 4.57 -6.64
CA ILE A 300 8.44 4.33 -7.85
C ILE A 300 9.76 3.65 -7.49
N PHE A 301 10.45 4.14 -6.47
CA PHE A 301 11.73 3.62 -6.04
C PHE A 301 11.64 2.18 -5.51
N THR A 302 10.65 1.87 -4.70
CA THR A 302 10.47 0.53 -4.11
C THR A 302 9.95 -0.47 -5.14
N GLY A 303 9.02 -0.07 -6.01
CA GLY A 303 8.42 -0.93 -7.02
C GLY A 303 9.43 -1.47 -8.04
N ALA A 304 10.38 -0.66 -8.48
CA ALA A 304 11.41 -1.10 -9.43
C ALA A 304 12.28 -2.26 -8.90
N ARG A 305 12.44 -2.35 -7.58
CA ARG A 305 13.18 -3.45 -6.95
C ARG A 305 12.45 -4.78 -7.03
N VAL A 306 11.13 -4.75 -7.06
CA VAL A 306 10.29 -5.94 -7.26
C VAL A 306 10.52 -6.50 -8.66
N TYR A 307 10.52 -5.64 -9.69
CA TYR A 307 10.84 -6.05 -11.07
C TYR A 307 12.25 -6.61 -11.19
N TYR A 308 13.22 -5.95 -10.56
CA TYR A 308 14.62 -6.40 -10.54
C TYR A 308 14.76 -7.79 -9.91
N ALA A 309 14.17 -8.00 -8.72
CA ALA A 309 14.22 -9.28 -8.03
C ALA A 309 13.55 -10.38 -8.85
N MET A 310 12.36 -10.12 -9.38
CA MET A 310 11.61 -11.05 -10.22
C MET A 310 12.38 -11.43 -11.49
N ALA A 311 12.98 -10.47 -12.19
CA ALA A 311 13.72 -10.72 -13.43
C ALA A 311 14.97 -11.59 -13.21
N ARG A 312 15.58 -11.54 -12.04
CA ARG A 312 16.70 -12.40 -11.67
C ARG A 312 16.30 -13.87 -11.49
N ASP A 313 15.07 -14.10 -11.07
CA ASP A 313 14.51 -15.47 -10.91
C ASP A 313 13.93 -16.03 -12.23
N MET A 314 13.87 -15.20 -13.28
CA MET A 314 13.35 -15.54 -14.60
C MET A 314 14.43 -15.52 -15.67
N THR A 315 14.18 -16.24 -16.78
CA THR A 315 15.06 -16.23 -17.97
C THR A 315 14.59 -15.26 -19.05
N LEU A 316 13.34 -14.77 -18.96
CA LEU A 316 12.66 -14.05 -20.04
C LEU A 316 13.01 -12.58 -20.17
N LEU A 317 13.42 -11.91 -19.09
CA LEU A 317 13.70 -10.48 -19.08
C LEU A 317 15.06 -10.18 -18.45
N PRO A 318 16.18 -10.67 -19.04
CA PRO A 318 17.49 -10.54 -18.43
C PRO A 318 17.89 -9.07 -18.21
N SER A 319 17.53 -8.17 -19.14
CA SER A 319 17.84 -6.75 -19.06
C SER A 319 17.14 -6.03 -17.90
N VAL A 320 15.94 -6.46 -17.49
CA VAL A 320 15.24 -5.90 -16.33
C VAL A 320 15.92 -6.31 -15.01
N GLY A 321 16.61 -7.46 -15.02
CA GLY A 321 17.44 -7.96 -13.92
C GLY A 321 18.85 -7.36 -13.86
N GLU A 322 19.19 -6.36 -14.70
CA GLU A 322 20.45 -5.67 -14.68
C GLU A 322 20.44 -4.49 -13.71
N TRP A 323 21.57 -4.31 -13.01
CA TRP A 323 21.77 -3.18 -12.11
C TRP A 323 22.62 -2.12 -12.78
N ASN A 324 22.13 -0.89 -12.83
CA ASN A 324 22.90 0.23 -13.35
C ASN A 324 23.87 0.74 -12.28
N GLU A 325 25.17 0.46 -12.47
CA GLU A 325 26.22 0.84 -11.53
C GLU A 325 26.41 2.35 -11.38
N ARG A 326 26.12 3.14 -12.45
CA ARG A 326 26.24 4.62 -12.42
C ARG A 326 25.19 5.24 -11.52
N GLY A 327 23.90 4.86 -11.70
CA GLY A 327 22.78 5.37 -10.92
C GLY A 327 22.53 4.60 -9.61
N LYS A 328 23.18 3.45 -9.42
CA LYS A 328 22.92 2.50 -8.32
C LYS A 328 21.43 2.13 -8.23
N THR A 329 20.81 1.91 -9.39
CA THR A 329 19.36 1.66 -9.53
C THR A 329 19.08 0.60 -10.58
N PRO A 330 17.93 -0.12 -10.49
CA PRO A 330 17.46 -1.01 -11.54
C PRO A 330 16.76 -0.18 -12.64
N ALA A 331 17.52 0.54 -13.46
CA ALA A 331 17.03 1.50 -14.44
C ALA A 331 15.98 0.92 -15.40
N ASN A 332 16.21 -0.30 -15.92
CA ASN A 332 15.28 -0.96 -16.85
C ASN A 332 13.97 -1.35 -16.14
N GLY A 333 14.04 -1.75 -14.86
CA GLY A 333 12.85 -1.98 -14.02
C GLY A 333 12.03 -0.71 -13.78
N LEU A 334 12.70 0.43 -13.54
CA LEU A 334 12.07 1.75 -13.40
C LEU A 334 11.34 2.16 -14.69
N ILE A 335 11.98 1.99 -15.86
CA ILE A 335 11.39 2.33 -17.15
C ILE A 335 10.18 1.44 -17.45
N LEU A 336 10.29 0.13 -17.25
CA LEU A 336 9.19 -0.81 -17.48
C LEU A 336 7.98 -0.46 -16.59
N GLN A 337 8.23 -0.21 -15.31
CA GLN A 337 7.21 0.21 -14.35
C GLN A 337 6.53 1.51 -14.78
N ALA A 338 7.30 2.50 -15.22
CA ALA A 338 6.79 3.79 -15.68
C ALA A 338 5.90 3.64 -16.93
N ILE A 339 6.30 2.80 -17.89
CA ILE A 339 5.49 2.52 -19.08
C ILE A 339 4.13 1.96 -18.68
N VAL A 340 4.09 0.96 -17.80
CA VAL A 340 2.82 0.38 -17.33
C VAL A 340 1.99 1.43 -16.58
N ALA A 341 2.60 2.21 -15.68
CA ALA A 341 1.91 3.26 -14.95
C ALA A 341 1.34 4.36 -15.87
N LEU A 342 2.06 4.76 -16.91
CA LEU A 342 1.58 5.74 -17.90
C LEU A 342 0.43 5.20 -18.76
N ILE A 343 0.44 3.90 -19.10
CA ILE A 343 -0.70 3.24 -19.78
C ILE A 343 -1.92 3.30 -18.85
N LEU A 344 -1.75 3.00 -17.54
CA LEU A 344 -2.82 3.09 -16.56
C LEU A 344 -3.35 4.53 -16.40
N VAL A 345 -2.47 5.54 -16.43
CA VAL A 345 -2.88 6.96 -16.43
C VAL A 345 -3.70 7.29 -17.68
N ALA A 346 -3.30 6.80 -18.85
CA ALA A 346 -4.07 7.02 -20.09
C ALA A 346 -5.47 6.38 -20.01
N ILE A 347 -5.59 5.17 -19.44
CA ILE A 347 -6.87 4.50 -19.20
C ILE A 347 -7.70 5.32 -18.19
N GLY A 348 -7.11 5.76 -17.09
CA GLY A 348 -7.76 6.58 -16.08
C GLY A 348 -8.23 7.94 -16.60
N ALA A 349 -7.52 8.54 -17.55
CA ALA A 349 -7.92 9.78 -18.23
C ALA A 349 -9.21 9.62 -19.03
N ILE A 350 -9.44 8.44 -19.63
CA ILE A 350 -10.68 8.13 -20.38
C ILE A 350 -11.87 8.02 -19.45
N THR A 351 -11.69 7.43 -18.27
CA THR A 351 -12.77 7.23 -17.27
C THR A 351 -13.13 8.52 -16.51
N ARG A 352 -12.30 9.56 -16.60
CA ARG A 352 -12.40 10.84 -15.88
C ARG A 352 -12.39 10.77 -14.35
N ASP A 353 -12.23 9.60 -13.77
CA ASP A 353 -11.95 9.39 -12.34
C ASP A 353 -10.78 8.38 -12.23
N GLY A 354 -9.58 8.91 -12.47
CA GLY A 354 -8.39 8.09 -12.58
C GLY A 354 -8.05 7.36 -11.28
N PHE A 355 -8.19 8.01 -10.13
CA PHE A 355 -7.92 7.37 -8.84
C PHE A 355 -8.87 6.18 -8.61
N LYS A 356 -10.17 6.36 -8.82
CA LYS A 356 -11.16 5.30 -8.71
C LYS A 356 -10.83 4.12 -9.63
N ALA A 357 -10.51 4.41 -10.91
CA ALA A 357 -10.14 3.38 -11.88
C ALA A 357 -8.90 2.56 -11.43
N MET A 358 -7.92 3.19 -10.79
CA MET A 358 -6.73 2.50 -10.26
C MET A 358 -7.06 1.61 -9.07
N VAL A 359 -7.94 2.06 -8.18
CA VAL A 359 -8.45 1.24 -7.07
C VAL A 359 -9.19 0.01 -7.62
N GLU A 360 -10.08 0.21 -8.58
CA GLU A 360 -10.85 -0.87 -9.22
C GLU A 360 -9.94 -1.88 -9.95
N TYR A 361 -8.87 -1.41 -10.59
CA TYR A 361 -7.88 -2.24 -11.26
C TYR A 361 -7.09 -3.12 -10.28
N THR A 362 -6.70 -2.58 -9.14
CA THR A 362 -5.81 -3.26 -8.18
C THR A 362 -6.55 -4.15 -7.18
N ALA A 363 -7.78 -3.78 -6.80
CA ALA A 363 -8.50 -4.38 -5.69
C ALA A 363 -8.65 -5.91 -5.79
N PRO A 364 -9.10 -6.53 -6.90
CA PRO A 364 -9.33 -7.97 -6.93
C PRO A 364 -8.02 -8.75 -6.77
N VAL A 365 -6.92 -8.27 -7.32
CA VAL A 365 -5.61 -8.90 -7.21
C VAL A 365 -5.07 -8.78 -5.78
N PHE A 366 -5.19 -7.60 -5.20
CA PHE A 366 -4.78 -7.32 -3.82
C PHE A 366 -5.53 -8.21 -2.82
N TRP A 367 -6.87 -8.24 -2.88
CA TRP A 367 -7.68 -9.05 -1.97
C TRP A 367 -7.48 -10.55 -2.17
N GLY A 368 -7.25 -11.00 -3.41
CA GLY A 368 -6.93 -12.38 -3.71
C GLY A 368 -5.65 -12.85 -3.02
N PHE A 369 -4.59 -12.05 -3.04
CA PHE A 369 -3.35 -12.40 -2.36
C PHE A 369 -3.42 -12.24 -0.85
N LEU A 370 -4.15 -11.26 -0.33
CA LEU A 370 -4.41 -11.15 1.11
C LEU A 370 -5.17 -12.37 1.63
N LEU A 371 -6.16 -12.86 0.88
CA LEU A 371 -6.87 -14.10 1.20
C LEU A 371 -5.90 -15.30 1.25
N LEU A 372 -5.02 -15.42 0.26
CA LEU A 372 -4.02 -16.50 0.26
C LEU A 372 -3.07 -16.41 1.46
N VAL A 373 -2.67 -15.21 1.87
CA VAL A 373 -1.85 -15.02 3.09
C VAL A 373 -2.62 -15.43 4.35
N GLY A 374 -3.89 -15.04 4.46
CA GLY A 374 -4.76 -15.45 5.57
C GLY A 374 -4.93 -16.97 5.68
N ILE A 375 -5.23 -17.64 4.56
CA ILE A 375 -5.28 -19.11 4.47
C ILE A 375 -3.90 -19.70 4.77
N GLY A 376 -2.83 -19.05 4.29
CA GLY A 376 -1.44 -19.45 4.51
C GLY A 376 -1.06 -19.55 5.99
N LEU A 377 -1.58 -18.67 6.84
CA LEU A 377 -1.40 -18.76 8.28
C LEU A 377 -1.97 -20.07 8.85
N ILE A 378 -3.17 -20.45 8.43
CA ILE A 378 -3.81 -21.70 8.86
C ILE A 378 -3.01 -22.91 8.35
N VAL A 379 -2.61 -22.88 7.08
CA VAL A 379 -1.79 -23.95 6.45
C VAL A 379 -0.46 -24.11 7.19
N LEU A 380 0.24 -23.03 7.49
CA LEU A 380 1.53 -23.08 8.20
C LEU A 380 1.38 -23.60 9.63
N ARG A 381 0.32 -23.23 10.34
CA ARG A 381 0.05 -23.80 11.68
C ARG A 381 -0.19 -25.32 11.65
N ILE A 382 -0.86 -25.81 10.62
CA ILE A 382 -1.10 -27.26 10.46
C ILE A 382 0.18 -28.00 10.04
N ARG A 383 0.98 -27.40 9.16
CA ARG A 383 2.20 -28.06 8.64
C ARG A 383 3.40 -27.95 9.57
N GLU A 384 3.47 -26.92 10.40
CA GLU A 384 4.57 -26.67 11.33
C GLU A 384 4.10 -26.62 12.80
N PRO A 385 3.47 -27.71 13.35
CA PRO A 385 2.83 -27.69 14.65
C PRO A 385 3.81 -27.42 15.81
N ASN A 386 5.07 -27.79 15.64
CA ASN A 386 6.13 -27.62 16.64
C ASN A 386 6.89 -26.32 16.53
N ARG A 387 6.47 -25.42 15.62
CA ARG A 387 7.16 -24.14 15.47
C ARG A 387 6.90 -23.23 16.65
N ALA A 388 7.96 -22.60 17.14
CA ALA A 388 7.84 -21.56 18.17
C ALA A 388 7.01 -20.39 17.64
N LEU A 389 5.94 -20.03 18.37
CA LEU A 389 5.08 -18.89 18.08
C LEU A 389 5.29 -17.82 19.16
N PRO A 390 6.21 -16.86 18.96
CA PRO A 390 6.46 -15.79 19.93
C PRO A 390 5.23 -14.91 20.17
N TYR A 391 4.37 -14.79 19.16
CA TYR A 391 3.04 -14.22 19.25
C TYR A 391 2.03 -15.21 18.65
N LYS A 392 0.88 -15.35 19.32
CA LYS A 392 -0.24 -16.18 18.86
C LYS A 392 -1.45 -15.28 18.62
N VAL A 393 -2.04 -15.39 17.42
CA VAL A 393 -3.27 -14.67 17.11
C VAL A 393 -4.37 -15.06 18.12
N PRO A 394 -5.04 -14.08 18.74
CA PRO A 394 -6.11 -14.37 19.70
C PRO A 394 -7.29 -15.05 19.00
N LEU A 395 -8.06 -15.82 19.79
CA LEU A 395 -9.28 -16.52 19.34
C LEU A 395 -9.05 -17.41 18.09
N TYR A 396 -7.87 -18.02 17.94
CA TYR A 396 -7.65 -18.97 16.86
C TYR A 396 -8.59 -20.17 16.97
N PRO A 397 -9.23 -20.66 15.88
CA PRO A 397 -9.06 -20.23 14.47
C PRO A 397 -10.01 -19.13 14.00
N LEU A 398 -10.87 -18.59 14.89
CA LEU A 398 -11.93 -17.62 14.52
C LEU A 398 -11.36 -16.36 13.85
N THR A 399 -10.31 -15.76 14.43
CA THR A 399 -9.70 -14.52 13.88
C THR A 399 -9.16 -14.70 12.46
N PRO A 400 -8.35 -15.73 12.14
CA PRO A 400 -7.93 -15.99 10.76
C PRO A 400 -9.09 -16.32 9.82
N ILE A 401 -10.11 -17.06 10.28
CA ILE A 401 -11.29 -17.35 9.47
C ILE A 401 -12.03 -16.06 9.13
N LEU A 402 -12.26 -15.19 10.11
CA LEU A 402 -12.93 -13.90 9.90
C LEU A 402 -12.15 -13.03 8.91
N PHE A 403 -10.82 -13.00 9.02
CA PHE A 403 -9.96 -12.31 8.04
C PHE A 403 -10.12 -12.90 6.64
N CYS A 404 -10.08 -14.22 6.49
CA CYS A 404 -10.29 -14.89 5.21
C CYS A 404 -11.68 -14.63 4.62
N VAL A 405 -12.74 -14.68 5.43
CA VAL A 405 -14.12 -14.37 5.01
C VAL A 405 -14.20 -12.92 4.52
N THR A 406 -13.59 -11.99 5.24
CA THR A 406 -13.55 -10.58 4.82
C THR A 406 -12.79 -10.41 3.51
N CYS A 407 -11.59 -11.00 3.36
CA CYS A 407 -10.84 -10.93 2.11
C CYS A 407 -11.60 -11.58 0.95
N GLY A 408 -12.30 -12.70 1.19
CA GLY A 408 -13.14 -13.36 0.20
C GLY A 408 -14.34 -12.50 -0.23
N TYR A 409 -15.00 -11.84 0.74
CA TYR A 409 -16.07 -10.89 0.45
C TYR A 409 -15.55 -9.68 -0.34
N MET A 410 -14.39 -9.13 0.03
CA MET A 410 -13.79 -8.00 -0.67
C MET A 410 -13.34 -8.39 -2.09
N LEU A 411 -12.83 -9.59 -2.28
CA LEU A 411 -12.53 -10.12 -3.62
C LEU A 411 -13.80 -10.22 -4.47
N HIS A 412 -14.88 -10.78 -3.91
CA HIS A 412 -16.19 -10.85 -4.58
C HIS A 412 -16.70 -9.44 -4.91
N ALA A 413 -16.71 -8.53 -3.95
CA ALA A 413 -17.16 -7.15 -4.13
C ALA A 413 -16.32 -6.42 -5.19
N SER A 414 -15.01 -6.62 -5.20
CA SER A 414 -14.10 -6.05 -6.20
C SER A 414 -14.43 -6.51 -7.63
N ILE A 415 -14.93 -7.74 -7.80
CA ILE A 415 -15.32 -8.25 -9.13
C ILE A 415 -16.75 -7.79 -9.47
N ALA A 416 -17.66 -7.83 -8.49
CA ALA A 416 -19.08 -7.55 -8.71
C ALA A 416 -19.39 -6.06 -8.97
N TYR A 417 -18.65 -5.14 -8.31
CA TYR A 417 -18.96 -3.70 -8.34
C TYR A 417 -18.01 -2.85 -9.17
N THR A 418 -16.84 -3.37 -9.63
CA THR A 418 -15.81 -2.55 -10.26
C THR A 418 -15.70 -2.68 -11.79
N GLY A 419 -16.58 -3.41 -12.43
CA GLY A 419 -16.69 -3.43 -13.90
C GLY A 419 -15.42 -3.86 -14.65
N VAL A 420 -15.13 -3.18 -15.78
CA VAL A 420 -14.05 -3.57 -16.72
C VAL A 420 -12.65 -3.43 -16.12
N ALA A 421 -12.41 -2.46 -15.26
CA ALA A 421 -11.08 -2.23 -14.69
C ALA A 421 -10.58 -3.43 -13.86
N SER A 422 -11.47 -4.09 -13.12
CA SER A 422 -11.14 -5.31 -12.37
C SER A 422 -10.75 -6.47 -13.28
N LEU A 423 -11.43 -6.62 -14.42
CA LEU A 423 -11.12 -7.65 -15.40
C LEU A 423 -9.75 -7.43 -16.04
N VAL A 424 -9.35 -6.17 -16.29
CA VAL A 424 -8.02 -5.85 -16.78
C VAL A 424 -6.97 -6.25 -15.75
N GLY A 425 -7.15 -5.94 -14.46
CA GLY A 425 -6.24 -6.35 -13.40
C GLY A 425 -6.08 -7.87 -13.31
N LEU A 426 -7.19 -8.62 -13.39
CA LEU A 426 -7.17 -10.09 -13.41
C LEU A 426 -6.53 -10.65 -14.69
N ALA A 427 -6.75 -10.02 -15.84
CA ALA A 427 -6.11 -10.44 -17.09
C ALA A 427 -4.59 -10.24 -17.05
N VAL A 428 -4.12 -9.12 -16.49
CA VAL A 428 -2.68 -8.87 -16.26
C VAL A 428 -2.09 -9.89 -15.29
N LEU A 429 -2.81 -10.24 -14.21
CA LEU A 429 -2.40 -11.30 -13.30
C LEU A 429 -2.27 -12.65 -14.05
N ALA A 430 -3.29 -13.01 -14.84
CA ALA A 430 -3.31 -14.25 -15.61
C ALA A 430 -2.18 -14.32 -16.64
N ALA A 431 -1.82 -13.18 -17.26
CA ALA A 431 -0.68 -13.07 -18.18
C ALA A 431 0.67 -13.38 -17.50
N GLY A 432 0.76 -13.34 -16.18
CA GLY A 432 1.92 -13.78 -15.42
C GLY A 432 2.05 -15.30 -15.29
N THR A 433 0.96 -16.06 -15.50
CA THR A 433 0.99 -17.53 -15.33
C THR A 433 1.98 -18.24 -16.27
N PRO A 434 2.06 -17.91 -17.57
CA PRO A 434 3.06 -18.50 -18.47
C PRO A 434 4.51 -18.22 -18.03
N LEU A 435 4.77 -17.10 -17.32
CA LEU A 435 6.12 -16.79 -16.83
C LEU A 435 6.66 -17.83 -15.85
N LEU A 436 5.77 -18.58 -15.20
CA LEU A 436 6.15 -19.70 -14.31
C LEU A 436 6.89 -20.83 -15.05
N LEU A 437 6.67 -20.97 -16.37
CA LEU A 437 7.35 -21.95 -17.22
C LEU A 437 8.81 -21.56 -17.47
N PHE A 438 9.15 -20.28 -17.39
CA PHE A 438 10.48 -19.73 -17.70
C PHE A 438 11.31 -19.43 -16.44
N ARG A 439 10.96 -20.07 -15.32
CA ARG A 439 11.74 -19.94 -14.08
C ARG A 439 13.11 -20.56 -14.22
N ARG A 440 14.14 -19.92 -13.68
CA ARG A 440 15.46 -20.55 -13.52
C ARG A 440 15.35 -21.72 -12.53
N LYS A 441 15.77 -22.90 -12.95
CA LYS A 441 15.98 -24.01 -12.03
C LYS A 441 17.19 -23.67 -11.15
N HIS A 442 16.97 -23.14 -9.96
CA HIS A 442 18.04 -23.07 -8.97
C HIS A 442 18.36 -24.50 -8.54
N THR A 443 19.54 -24.98 -8.89
CA THR A 443 20.17 -26.12 -8.21
C THR A 443 20.28 -25.76 -6.74
N ASN A 444 19.73 -26.60 -5.87
CA ASN A 444 19.72 -26.45 -4.42
C ASN A 444 21.11 -26.12 -3.87
N VAL A 445 21.33 -24.88 -3.46
CA VAL A 445 22.46 -24.45 -2.62
C VAL A 445 21.89 -23.63 -1.46
N ASP A 446 20.88 -24.18 -0.79
CA ASP A 446 20.38 -23.66 0.49
C ASP A 446 20.22 -24.81 1.48
N THR A 447 21.34 -25.49 1.75
CA THR A 447 21.53 -26.16 3.03
C THR A 447 22.06 -25.08 3.99
N PRO A 448 21.35 -24.73 5.07
CA PRO A 448 21.93 -23.90 6.11
C PRO A 448 23.16 -24.64 6.67
N PRO A 449 24.24 -23.95 7.01
CA PRO A 449 25.40 -24.60 7.63
C PRO A 449 24.92 -25.29 8.91
N SER A 450 25.19 -26.59 9.01
CA SER A 450 25.02 -27.38 10.21
C SER A 450 25.74 -26.68 11.35
N THR A 451 24.99 -26.13 12.31
CA THR A 451 25.52 -25.68 13.61
C THR A 451 25.70 -26.92 14.50
N ALA A 452 26.62 -27.78 14.14
CA ALA A 452 27.19 -28.72 15.09
C ALA A 452 28.42 -28.05 15.73
N PRO A 453 28.49 -27.93 17.06
CA PRO A 453 29.72 -27.44 17.72
C PRO A 453 30.83 -28.47 17.43
N ARG A 454 31.93 -28.03 16.76
CA ARG A 454 33.13 -28.81 16.75
C ARG A 454 33.61 -28.91 18.19
N ALA A 455 33.54 -30.12 18.73
CA ALA A 455 34.24 -30.48 19.95
C ALA A 455 35.73 -30.12 19.76
N LEU A 456 36.20 -29.24 20.62
CA LEU A 456 37.62 -29.03 20.81
C LEU A 456 38.15 -30.30 21.51
N THR A 457 38.86 -31.12 20.77
CA THR A 457 39.76 -32.11 21.33
C THR A 457 41.15 -31.54 21.19
N GLU A 458 41.78 -31.29 22.38
CA GLU A 458 43.19 -31.11 22.73
C GLU A 458 44.00 -30.06 21.96
#